data_003514131d10c2050000fc54dd91d6c8
#
_entry.id   003514131d10c2050000fc54dd91d6c8
#
_cell.length_a   1.000
_cell.length_b   1.000
_cell.length_c   1.000
_cell.angle_alpha   90.00
_cell.angle_beta   90.00
_cell.angle_gamma   90.00
#
_symmetry.space_group_name_H-M   'P 1'
#
loop_
_entity.id
_entity.type
_entity.pdbx_description
1 polymer ?
#
loop_
_entity_poly.entity_id
_entity_poly.type
_entity_poly.pdbx_seq_one_letter_code
_entity_poly.pdbx_strand_id
1 'polypeptide(L)'
;MADEVKSSTVKFSEDEMTKLQELQNSYQQKQVEFGQLRVQKLVLSQQMDALEEREKQTEQEYVNVQQEEQQLVNELNGKAREYLLK
;
A
#
# COMPACT_ATOMS: atom_id res chain seq x y z
N MET A 1 -15.85 11.54 -55.38
CA MET A 1 -17.04 11.31 -55.12
C MET A 1 -17.28 10.38 -54.05
N ALA A 2 -16.98 9.23 -54.14
CA ALA A 2 -17.22 8.31 -53.11
C ALA A 2 -16.62 8.69 -51.80
N ASP A 3 -15.56 9.41 -51.86
CA ASP A 3 -14.87 9.77 -50.64
C ASP A 3 -15.62 10.73 -49.79
N GLU A 4 -16.04 11.77 -50.34
CA GLU A 4 -16.71 12.75 -49.57
C GLU A 4 -18.02 12.18 -49.12
N VAL A 5 -18.56 11.32 -49.87
CA VAL A 5 -19.76 10.66 -49.48
C VAL A 5 -19.55 9.90 -48.19
N LYS A 6 -18.49 9.17 -48.14
CA LYS A 6 -18.26 8.38 -46.95
C LYS A 6 -18.13 9.19 -45.71
N SER A 7 -17.32 10.21 -45.75
CA SER A 7 -17.10 10.95 -44.54
C SER A 7 -18.28 11.83 -44.18
N SER A 8 -18.97 12.34 -45.17
CA SER A 8 -20.03 13.26 -44.86
C SER A 8 -21.38 12.59 -44.63
N THR A 9 -21.55 11.39 -45.09
CA THR A 9 -22.85 10.73 -44.99
C THR A 9 -22.92 9.66 -43.90
N VAL A 10 -21.84 9.42 -43.22
CA VAL A 10 -21.87 8.49 -42.09
C VAL A 10 -22.65 9.13 -40.97
N LYS A 11 -23.78 8.60 -40.68
CA LYS A 11 -24.64 9.10 -39.62
C LYS A 11 -24.97 7.96 -38.69
N PHE A 12 -24.91 8.23 -37.42
CA PHE A 12 -25.28 7.25 -36.42
C PHE A 12 -26.75 7.41 -36.09
N SER A 13 -27.39 6.31 -35.79
CA SER A 13 -28.78 6.35 -35.31
C SER A 13 -28.76 6.90 -33.88
N GLU A 14 -29.92 7.24 -33.37
CA GLU A 14 -30.06 7.74 -32.02
C GLU A 14 -29.56 6.68 -31.02
N ASP A 15 -29.88 5.42 -31.28
CA ASP A 15 -29.41 4.31 -30.43
C ASP A 15 -27.90 4.22 -30.43
N GLU A 16 -27.30 4.35 -31.60
CA GLU A 16 -25.87 4.29 -31.73
C GLU A 16 -25.18 5.46 -31.02
N MET A 17 -25.75 6.64 -31.14
CA MET A 17 -25.23 7.81 -30.46
C MET A 17 -25.32 7.66 -28.96
N THR A 18 -26.43 7.12 -28.49
CA THR A 18 -26.61 6.86 -27.05
C THR A 18 -25.58 5.84 -26.55
N LYS A 19 -25.36 4.80 -27.30
CA LYS A 19 -24.36 3.80 -26.95
C LYS A 19 -22.96 4.37 -26.89
N LEU A 20 -22.63 5.23 -27.85
CA LEU A 20 -21.34 5.91 -27.85
C LEU A 20 -21.17 6.78 -26.63
N GLN A 21 -22.22 7.53 -26.29
CA GLN A 21 -22.19 8.39 -25.13
C GLN A 21 -22.03 7.59 -23.84
N GLU A 22 -22.76 6.51 -23.71
CA GLU A 22 -22.66 5.63 -22.57
C GLU A 22 -21.26 5.01 -22.46
N LEU A 23 -20.69 4.62 -23.57
CA LEU A 23 -19.35 4.06 -23.60
C LEU A 23 -18.31 5.09 -23.17
N GLN A 24 -18.42 6.32 -23.65
CA GLN A 24 -17.54 7.40 -23.24
C GLN A 24 -17.64 7.66 -21.74
N ASN A 25 -18.85 7.68 -21.23
CA ASN A 25 -19.10 7.87 -19.81
C ASN A 25 -18.47 6.73 -19.00
N SER A 26 -18.59 5.51 -19.49
CA SER A 26 -17.99 4.34 -18.84
C SER A 26 -16.46 4.45 -18.82
N TYR A 27 -15.85 4.85 -19.90
CA TYR A 27 -14.41 5.08 -19.94
C TYR A 27 -13.97 6.13 -18.94
N GLN A 28 -14.69 7.24 -18.87
CA GLN A 28 -14.38 8.31 -17.94
C GLN A 28 -14.48 7.83 -16.49
N GLN A 29 -15.54 7.09 -16.18
CA GLN A 29 -15.71 6.52 -14.87
C GLN A 29 -14.55 5.60 -14.49
N LYS A 30 -14.17 4.75 -15.41
CA LYS A 30 -13.06 3.82 -15.15
C LYS A 30 -11.73 4.53 -15.01
N GLN A 31 -11.52 5.59 -15.74
CA GLN A 31 -10.31 6.40 -15.59
C GLN A 31 -10.24 7.03 -14.20
N VAL A 32 -11.38 7.54 -13.71
CA VAL A 32 -11.46 8.12 -12.37
C VAL A 32 -11.21 7.04 -11.32
N GLU A 33 -11.83 5.88 -11.49
CA GLU A 33 -11.63 4.76 -10.58
C GLU A 33 -10.17 4.31 -10.53
N PHE A 34 -9.53 4.21 -11.68
CA PHE A 34 -8.10 3.89 -11.73
C PHE A 34 -7.26 4.91 -10.99
N GLY A 35 -7.58 6.20 -11.19
CA GLY A 35 -6.86 7.26 -10.48
C GLY A 35 -7.01 7.13 -8.97
N GLN A 36 -8.22 6.88 -8.50
CA GLN A 36 -8.49 6.70 -7.08
C GLN A 36 -7.77 5.48 -6.51
N LEU A 37 -7.80 4.37 -7.25
CA LEU A 37 -7.13 3.15 -6.83
C LEU A 37 -5.62 3.34 -6.75
N ARG A 38 -5.04 4.08 -7.68
CA ARG A 38 -3.61 4.37 -7.67
C ARG A 38 -3.22 5.19 -6.44
N VAL A 39 -4.04 6.17 -6.10
CA VAL A 39 -3.80 6.98 -4.90
C VAL A 39 -3.92 6.11 -3.66
N GLN A 40 -4.95 5.28 -3.56
CA GLN A 40 -5.11 4.38 -2.44
C GLN A 40 -3.94 3.42 -2.31
N LYS A 41 -3.48 2.88 -3.42
CA LYS A 41 -2.34 1.98 -3.45
C LYS A 41 -1.08 2.67 -2.95
N LEU A 42 -0.89 3.92 -3.36
CA LEU A 42 0.26 4.71 -2.90
C LEU A 42 0.20 4.93 -1.39
N VAL A 43 -0.97 5.29 -0.87
CA VAL A 43 -1.16 5.49 0.57
C VAL A 43 -0.89 4.20 1.33
N LEU A 44 -1.42 3.07 0.84
CA LEU A 44 -1.18 1.77 1.46
C LEU A 44 0.29 1.39 1.44
N SER A 45 0.97 1.68 0.34
CA SER A 45 2.41 1.44 0.21
C SER A 45 3.19 2.24 1.25
N GLN A 46 2.84 3.51 1.44
CA GLN A 46 3.47 4.36 2.44
C GLN A 46 3.21 3.84 3.85
N GLN A 47 1.99 3.38 4.11
CA GLN A 47 1.66 2.79 5.40
C GLN A 47 2.44 1.51 5.65
N MET A 48 2.62 0.70 4.61
CA MET A 48 3.42 -0.53 4.70
C MET A 48 4.87 -0.19 5.04
N ASP A 49 5.44 0.80 4.36
CA ASP A 49 6.82 1.23 4.63
C ASP A 49 6.97 1.71 6.08
N ALA A 50 6.00 2.45 6.57
CA ALA A 50 6.01 2.92 7.95
C ALA A 50 5.93 1.76 8.94
N LEU A 51 5.12 0.75 8.63
CA LEU A 51 5.01 -0.44 9.47
C LEU A 51 6.29 -1.25 9.46
N GLU A 52 6.94 -1.38 8.31
CA GLU A 52 8.21 -2.08 8.21
C GLU A 52 9.29 -1.40 9.03
N GLU A 53 9.31 -0.09 9.00
CA GLU A 53 10.26 0.68 9.79
C GLU A 53 10.00 0.50 11.29
N ARG A 54 8.74 0.53 11.68
CA ARG A 54 8.34 0.32 13.06
C ARG A 54 8.68 -1.09 13.53
N GLU A 55 8.53 -2.06 12.66
CA GLU A 55 8.88 -3.45 12.94
C GLU A 55 10.37 -3.59 13.22
N LYS A 56 11.20 -2.98 12.39
CA LYS A 56 12.66 -2.98 12.60
C LYS A 56 13.03 -2.36 13.93
N GLN A 57 12.39 -1.24 14.25
CA GLN A 57 12.63 -0.55 15.49
C GLN A 57 12.26 -1.41 16.70
N THR A 58 11.11 -2.08 16.59
CA THR A 58 10.62 -2.96 17.65
C THR A 58 11.52 -4.18 17.81
N GLU A 59 12.03 -4.72 16.70
CA GLU A 59 13.00 -5.81 16.77
C GLU A 59 14.27 -5.40 17.51
N GLN A 60 14.76 -4.19 17.23
CA GLN A 60 15.94 -3.67 17.90
C GLN A 60 15.68 -3.50 19.39
N GLU A 61 14.53 -2.98 19.75
CA GLU A 61 14.13 -2.81 21.14
C GLU A 61 14.02 -4.16 21.86
N TYR A 62 13.47 -5.14 21.17
CA TYR A 62 13.35 -6.50 21.71
C TYR A 62 14.71 -7.10 22.03
N VAL A 63 15.66 -6.93 21.11
CA VAL A 63 17.04 -7.42 21.34
C VAL A 63 17.64 -6.70 22.54
N ASN A 64 17.42 -5.40 22.67
CA ASN A 64 17.93 -4.64 23.80
C ASN A 64 17.36 -5.15 25.12
N VAL A 65 16.06 -5.44 25.14
CA VAL A 65 15.41 -5.99 26.32
C VAL A 65 16.00 -7.36 26.69
N GLN A 66 16.26 -8.18 25.70
CA GLN A 66 16.89 -9.49 25.94
C GLN A 66 18.29 -9.34 26.53
N GLN A 67 19.05 -8.36 26.05
CA GLN A 67 20.39 -8.07 26.59
C GLN A 67 20.31 -7.59 28.03
N GLU A 68 19.37 -6.71 28.32
CA GLU A 68 19.16 -6.22 29.68
C GLU A 68 18.78 -7.35 30.62
N GLU A 69 17.90 -8.25 30.15
CA GLU A 69 17.52 -9.39 30.92
C GLU A 69 18.73 -10.28 31.23
N GLN A 70 19.56 -10.53 30.22
CA GLN A 70 20.74 -11.37 30.39
C GLN A 70 21.72 -10.75 31.37
N GLN A 71 21.91 -9.43 31.31
CA GLN A 71 22.76 -8.73 32.26
C GLN A 71 22.23 -8.85 33.69
N LEU A 72 20.92 -8.66 33.84
CA LEU A 72 20.29 -8.76 35.14
C LEU A 72 20.42 -10.17 35.71
N VAL A 73 20.18 -11.18 34.90
CA VAL A 73 20.36 -12.58 35.33
C VAL A 73 21.79 -12.83 35.77
N ASN A 74 22.76 -12.35 35.01
CA ASN A 74 24.17 -12.50 35.35
C ASN A 74 24.52 -11.81 36.68
N GLU A 75 23.98 -10.60 36.87
CA GLU A 75 24.20 -9.87 38.11
C GLU A 75 23.61 -10.61 39.32
N LEU A 76 22.38 -11.09 39.16
CA LEU A 76 21.73 -11.85 40.23
C LEU A 76 22.45 -13.14 40.54
N ASN A 77 22.93 -13.83 39.52
CA ASN A 77 23.71 -15.04 39.72
C ASN A 77 25.04 -14.75 40.44
N GLY A 78 25.66 -13.63 40.08
CA GLY A 78 26.89 -13.19 40.77
C GLY A 78 26.65 -12.91 42.26
N LYS A 79 25.57 -12.21 42.56
CA LYS A 79 25.20 -11.91 43.94
C LYS A 79 24.87 -13.18 44.71
N ALA A 80 24.16 -14.11 44.09
CA ALA A 80 23.85 -15.38 44.71
C ALA A 80 25.12 -16.17 45.08
N ARG A 81 26.09 -16.16 44.18
CA ARG A 81 27.37 -16.83 44.43
C ARG A 81 28.11 -16.19 45.58
N GLU A 82 28.18 -14.88 45.61
CA GLU A 82 28.82 -14.19 46.72
C GLU A 82 28.17 -14.52 48.04
N TYR A 83 26.84 -14.53 48.03
CA TYR A 83 26.08 -14.88 49.23
C TYR A 83 26.39 -16.31 49.70
N LEU A 84 26.46 -17.24 48.78
CA LEU A 84 26.73 -18.63 49.11
C LEU A 84 28.16 -18.89 49.57
N LEU A 85 29.09 -18.08 49.12
CA LEU A 85 30.50 -18.22 49.50
C LEU A 85 30.81 -17.57 50.84
N LYS A 86 29.90 -16.74 51.32
CA LYS A 86 30.05 -16.19 52.66
C LYS A 86 29.57 -17.16 53.74
#